data_af8822cf4b6fd07e79343773d6e664d1
#
_entry.id   af8822cf4b6fd07e79343773d6e664d1
#
_cell.length_a   1.000
_cell.length_b   1.000
_cell.length_c   1.000
_cell.angle_alpha   90.00
_cell.angle_beta   90.00
_cell.angle_gamma   90.00
#
_symmetry.space_group_name_H-M   'P 1'
#
loop_
_entity.id
_entity.type
_entity.pdbx_description
1 polymer ?
#
loop_
_entity_poly.entity_id
_entity_poly.type
_entity_poly.pdbx_seq_one_letter_code
_entity_poly.pdbx_strand_id
1 'polypeptide(L)'
;MILLNNRIYGLTKGQYSPTSPRGFVSKSSPYGTVEDPFHPAELCFGARGRFFARAVATDAPGTVEILKAAMAHKGASVCEILQNCVIFNNGTHDSVAKKEDRAKNAIYLKHGEPMLFGENNEYGLMQEGFGLKVVKLGENGITEKDILIHDAHCMDNTLQLKLALMEGPDFPIALGVIR
;
A
#
# COMPACT_ATOMS: atom_id res chain seq x y z
N MET A 1 -6.75 -14.81 -3.06
CA MET A 1 -6.10 -14.88 -1.73
C MET A 1 -6.33 -13.57 -1.00
N ILE A 2 -6.74 -13.61 0.27
CA ILE A 2 -6.83 -12.43 1.13
C ILE A 2 -5.74 -12.58 2.19
N LEU A 3 -4.87 -11.59 2.32
CA LEU A 3 -3.80 -11.52 3.30
C LEU A 3 -4.15 -10.44 4.33
N LEU A 4 -4.36 -10.82 5.58
CA LEU A 4 -4.54 -9.90 6.70
C LEU A 4 -3.16 -9.58 7.27
N ASN A 5 -2.63 -8.41 6.94
CA ASN A 5 -1.28 -8.01 7.29
C ASN A 5 -1.26 -7.13 8.55
N ASN A 6 -1.04 -7.74 9.69
CA ASN A 6 -0.90 -7.08 10.99
C ASN A 6 0.56 -6.99 11.48
N ARG A 7 1.51 -7.39 10.63
CA ARG A 7 2.95 -7.37 10.90
C ARG A 7 3.37 -8.08 12.19
N ILE A 8 2.61 -9.11 12.60
CA ILE A 8 2.88 -9.90 13.82
C ILE A 8 2.16 -11.25 13.77
N TYR A 9 2.71 -12.29 14.38
CA TYR A 9 1.97 -13.52 14.66
C TYR A 9 1.19 -13.39 15.98
N GLY A 10 -0.07 -12.97 15.90
CA GLY A 10 -0.92 -12.72 17.06
C GLY A 10 -1.36 -14.01 17.76
N LEU A 11 -1.71 -15.06 17.00
CA LEU A 11 -2.19 -16.35 17.55
C LEU A 11 -1.15 -17.00 18.48
N THR A 12 0.11 -16.92 18.13
CA THR A 12 1.24 -17.51 18.87
C THR A 12 1.82 -16.56 19.93
N LYS A 13 1.11 -15.47 20.25
CA LYS A 13 1.38 -14.50 21.33
C LYS A 13 2.56 -13.56 21.05
N GLY A 14 2.73 -13.13 19.80
CA GLY A 14 3.52 -11.95 19.46
C GLY A 14 4.94 -12.21 18.95
N GLN A 15 5.17 -13.30 18.24
CA GLN A 15 6.39 -13.43 17.43
C GLN A 15 6.33 -12.47 16.24
N TYR A 16 7.49 -11.95 15.84
CA TYR A 16 7.58 -11.20 14.60
C TYR A 16 7.19 -12.05 13.38
N SER A 17 6.55 -11.45 12.42
CA SER A 17 6.17 -12.08 11.16
C SER A 17 7.12 -11.66 10.04
N PRO A 18 7.11 -12.30 8.87
CA PRO A 18 7.94 -11.90 7.73
C PRO A 18 7.71 -10.44 7.29
N THR A 19 6.55 -9.86 7.57
CA THR A 19 6.23 -8.46 7.24
C THR A 19 6.52 -7.48 8.38
N SER A 20 7.06 -7.94 9.51
CA SER A 20 7.49 -7.06 10.61
C SER A 20 8.67 -6.19 10.15
N PRO A 21 8.71 -4.90 10.51
CA PRO A 21 9.81 -4.04 10.11
C PRO A 21 11.13 -4.47 10.76
N ARG A 22 12.26 -4.16 10.09
CA ARG A 22 13.59 -4.37 10.66
C ARG A 22 13.72 -3.64 12.00
N GLY A 23 14.33 -4.29 12.99
CA GLY A 23 14.48 -3.75 14.34
C GLY A 23 13.23 -3.90 15.21
N PHE A 24 12.17 -4.56 14.74
CA PHE A 24 10.95 -4.77 15.53
C PHE A 24 11.25 -5.63 16.76
N VAL A 25 11.00 -5.07 17.94
CA VAL A 25 11.20 -5.74 19.23
C VAL A 25 9.93 -6.50 19.64
N SER A 26 10.07 -7.76 19.98
CA SER A 26 9.01 -8.60 20.51
C SER A 26 9.54 -9.44 21.68
N LYS A 27 8.66 -10.14 22.39
CA LYS A 27 9.08 -11.03 23.49
C LYS A 27 10.05 -12.12 23.06
N SER A 28 9.89 -12.62 21.82
CA SER A 28 10.77 -13.65 21.24
C SER A 28 11.99 -13.07 20.51
N SER A 29 12.02 -11.78 20.28
CA SER A 29 13.10 -11.05 19.61
C SER A 29 13.44 -9.78 20.38
N PRO A 30 14.04 -9.90 21.58
CA PRO A 30 14.24 -8.75 22.47
C PRO A 30 15.28 -7.74 21.95
N TYR A 31 16.12 -8.16 21.01
CA TYR A 31 17.13 -7.30 20.36
C TYR A 31 16.66 -6.74 19.01
N GLY A 32 15.39 -7.00 18.65
CA GLY A 32 14.83 -6.61 17.35
C GLY A 32 15.09 -7.62 16.24
N THR A 33 14.31 -7.52 15.17
CA THR A 33 14.48 -8.31 13.94
C THR A 33 15.68 -7.81 13.16
N VAL A 34 16.39 -8.70 12.47
CA VAL A 34 17.57 -8.38 11.64
C VAL A 34 17.26 -8.43 10.15
N GLU A 35 16.18 -9.11 9.76
CA GLU A 35 15.72 -9.24 8.38
C GLU A 35 14.96 -7.99 7.93
N ASP A 36 15.04 -7.70 6.63
CA ASP A 36 14.16 -6.73 6.00
C ASP A 36 12.76 -7.29 5.82
N PRO A 37 11.71 -6.46 5.90
CA PRO A 37 10.35 -6.93 5.79
C PRO A 37 10.06 -7.51 4.41
N PHE A 38 9.33 -8.61 4.40
CA PHE A 38 8.79 -9.22 3.20
C PHE A 38 7.62 -8.37 2.65
N HIS A 39 7.63 -8.10 1.35
CA HIS A 39 6.57 -7.35 0.68
C HIS A 39 5.68 -8.31 -0.14
N PRO A 40 4.40 -8.50 0.23
CA PRO A 40 3.49 -9.38 -0.50
C PRO A 40 3.32 -9.04 -1.98
N ALA A 41 3.38 -7.75 -2.32
CA ALA A 41 3.32 -7.29 -3.70
C ALA A 41 4.49 -7.78 -4.55
N GLU A 42 5.72 -7.75 -4.00
CA GLU A 42 6.92 -8.23 -4.70
C GLU A 42 6.81 -9.71 -5.04
N LEU A 43 6.35 -10.53 -4.09
CA LEU A 43 6.10 -11.95 -4.37
C LEU A 43 5.03 -12.13 -5.45
N CYS A 44 3.92 -11.41 -5.34
CA CYS A 44 2.84 -11.48 -6.32
C CYS A 44 3.35 -11.15 -7.72
N PHE A 45 4.08 -10.05 -7.88
CA PHE A 45 4.57 -9.60 -9.16
C PHE A 45 5.73 -10.45 -9.68
N GLY A 46 6.62 -10.92 -8.80
CA GLY A 46 7.67 -11.87 -9.13
C GLY A 46 7.13 -13.21 -9.63
N ALA A 47 6.00 -13.67 -9.09
CA ALA A 47 5.26 -14.82 -9.56
C ALA A 47 4.39 -14.53 -10.80
N ARG A 48 4.53 -13.36 -11.42
CA ARG A 48 3.73 -12.87 -12.57
C ARG A 48 2.23 -12.74 -12.27
N GLY A 49 1.87 -12.52 -11.00
CA GLY A 49 0.49 -12.20 -10.60
C GLY A 49 -0.01 -10.94 -11.29
N ARG A 50 -1.26 -10.96 -11.76
CA ARG A 50 -1.87 -9.88 -12.55
C ARG A 50 -2.94 -9.11 -11.80
N PHE A 51 -3.18 -9.45 -10.56
CA PHE A 51 -4.08 -8.72 -9.69
C PHE A 51 -3.49 -8.64 -8.29
N PHE A 52 -3.19 -7.42 -7.89
CA PHE A 52 -2.81 -7.08 -6.53
C PHE A 52 -3.56 -5.82 -6.11
N ALA A 53 -4.22 -5.88 -4.96
CA ALA A 53 -4.94 -4.75 -4.39
C ALA A 53 -4.63 -4.62 -2.89
N ARG A 54 -4.71 -3.39 -2.37
CA ARG A 54 -4.48 -3.11 -0.96
C ARG A 54 -5.59 -2.24 -0.39
N ALA A 55 -6.03 -2.57 0.83
CA ALA A 55 -6.96 -1.75 1.61
C ALA A 55 -6.55 -1.70 3.08
N VAL A 56 -7.20 -0.87 3.86
CA VAL A 56 -7.04 -0.78 5.31
C VAL A 56 -8.28 -1.35 5.98
N ALA A 57 -8.13 -2.18 7.01
CA ALA A 57 -9.24 -2.84 7.69
C ALA A 57 -10.29 -1.87 8.28
N THR A 58 -9.90 -0.64 8.61
CA THR A 58 -10.79 0.41 9.09
C THR A 58 -11.54 1.15 7.97
N ASP A 59 -11.23 0.86 6.70
CA ASP A 59 -11.92 1.38 5.52
C ASP A 59 -12.77 0.29 4.87
N ALA A 60 -13.94 0.04 5.44
CA ALA A 60 -14.85 -0.99 4.95
C ALA A 60 -15.31 -0.74 3.50
N PRO A 61 -15.66 0.48 3.05
CA PRO A 61 -16.01 0.74 1.66
C PRO A 61 -14.86 0.40 0.70
N GLY A 62 -13.64 0.90 0.95
CA GLY A 62 -12.46 0.61 0.12
C GLY A 62 -12.13 -0.89 0.09
N THR A 63 -12.28 -1.59 1.23
CA THR A 63 -12.10 -3.04 1.29
C THR A 63 -13.11 -3.78 0.41
N VAL A 64 -14.39 -3.38 0.45
CA VAL A 64 -15.44 -3.98 -0.39
C VAL A 64 -15.16 -3.75 -1.87
N GLU A 65 -14.70 -2.56 -2.26
CA GLU A 65 -14.37 -2.25 -3.65
C GLU A 65 -13.27 -3.16 -4.20
N ILE A 66 -12.15 -3.31 -3.48
CA ILE A 66 -11.06 -4.18 -3.95
C ILE A 66 -11.46 -5.65 -4.00
N LEU A 67 -12.31 -6.12 -3.06
CA LEU A 67 -12.79 -7.50 -3.05
C LEU A 67 -13.75 -7.76 -4.23
N LYS A 68 -14.62 -6.81 -4.57
CA LYS A 68 -15.47 -6.90 -5.78
C LYS A 68 -14.62 -6.96 -7.05
N ALA A 69 -13.60 -6.11 -7.16
CA ALA A 69 -12.67 -6.14 -8.28
C ALA A 69 -11.92 -7.48 -8.36
N ALA A 70 -11.47 -8.02 -7.23
CA ALA A 70 -10.82 -9.32 -7.16
C ALA A 70 -11.73 -10.48 -7.59
N MET A 71 -13.02 -10.42 -7.27
CA MET A 71 -14.01 -11.41 -7.69
C MET A 71 -14.30 -11.33 -9.19
N ALA A 72 -14.26 -10.14 -9.78
CA ALA A 72 -14.46 -9.94 -11.21
C ALA A 72 -13.22 -10.33 -12.05
N HIS A 73 -12.03 -10.34 -11.45
CA HIS A 73 -10.78 -10.69 -12.14
C HIS A 73 -10.76 -12.19 -12.53
N LYS A 74 -10.43 -12.46 -13.79
CA LYS A 74 -10.28 -13.84 -14.29
C LYS A 74 -8.84 -14.32 -14.07
N GLY A 75 -8.61 -14.96 -12.95
CA GLY A 75 -7.28 -15.45 -12.56
C GLY A 75 -7.06 -15.45 -11.06
N ALA A 76 -5.80 -15.59 -10.65
CA ALA A 76 -5.43 -15.48 -9.24
C ALA A 76 -5.40 -14.02 -8.81
N SER A 77 -6.12 -13.70 -7.74
CA SER A 77 -6.14 -12.35 -7.14
C SER A 77 -5.54 -12.37 -5.75
N VAL A 78 -4.73 -11.36 -5.43
CA VAL A 78 -4.14 -11.12 -4.11
C VAL A 78 -4.65 -9.79 -3.58
N CYS A 79 -5.30 -9.82 -2.41
CA CYS A 79 -5.73 -8.63 -1.69
C CYS A 79 -5.01 -8.57 -0.34
N GLU A 80 -4.24 -7.53 -0.12
CA GLU A 80 -3.60 -7.23 1.16
C GLU A 80 -4.48 -6.28 1.96
N ILE A 81 -4.87 -6.68 3.16
CA ILE A 81 -5.63 -5.83 4.09
C ILE A 81 -4.72 -5.46 5.24
N LEU A 82 -4.35 -4.17 5.31
CA LEU A 82 -3.57 -3.63 6.42
C LEU A 82 -4.43 -3.63 7.68
N GLN A 83 -4.08 -4.47 8.64
CA GLN A 83 -4.85 -4.73 9.83
C GLN A 83 -4.04 -4.40 11.09
N ASN A 84 -4.71 -3.89 12.12
CA ASN A 84 -4.10 -3.69 13.42
C ASN A 84 -4.22 -4.95 14.29
N CYS A 85 -3.17 -5.25 15.06
CA CYS A 85 -3.24 -6.24 16.14
C CYS A 85 -3.19 -5.52 17.48
N VAL A 86 -4.35 -5.22 18.07
CA VAL A 86 -4.49 -4.40 19.27
C VAL A 86 -3.72 -4.91 20.49
N ILE A 87 -3.38 -6.20 20.53
CA ILE A 87 -2.72 -6.83 21.70
C ILE A 87 -1.20 -6.88 21.53
N PHE A 88 -0.72 -7.24 20.33
CA PHE A 88 0.71 -7.55 20.16
C PHE A 88 1.45 -6.58 19.23
N ASN A 89 0.73 -5.80 18.42
CA ASN A 89 1.32 -4.84 17.49
C ASN A 89 0.34 -3.69 17.24
N ASN A 90 -0.09 -3.05 18.32
CA ASN A 90 -1.03 -1.94 18.23
C ASN A 90 -0.37 -0.73 17.57
N GLY A 91 -1.08 -0.13 16.63
CA GLY A 91 -0.63 1.07 15.93
C GLY A 91 0.25 0.82 14.71
N THR A 92 0.49 -0.43 14.30
CA THR A 92 1.40 -0.74 13.18
C THR A 92 1.03 -0.08 11.85
N HIS A 93 -0.22 0.35 11.68
CA HIS A 93 -0.73 1.04 10.50
C HIS A 93 -1.45 2.36 10.84
N ASP A 94 -1.09 3.01 11.96
CA ASP A 94 -1.77 4.23 12.44
C ASP A 94 -1.73 5.36 11.42
N SER A 95 -0.67 5.45 10.60
CA SER A 95 -0.55 6.46 9.55
C SER A 95 -1.71 6.46 8.54
N VAL A 96 -2.45 5.35 8.42
CA VAL A 96 -3.57 5.20 7.48
C VAL A 96 -4.84 4.63 8.14
N ALA A 97 -4.81 4.34 9.44
CA ALA A 97 -5.92 3.72 10.14
C ALA A 97 -7.12 4.68 10.26
N LYS A 98 -6.91 5.91 10.67
CA LYS A 98 -7.95 6.93 10.77
C LYS A 98 -8.20 7.58 9.41
N LYS A 99 -9.44 8.03 9.18
CA LYS A 99 -9.83 8.65 7.92
C LYS A 99 -9.02 9.92 7.62
N GLU A 100 -8.80 10.75 8.63
CA GLU A 100 -8.06 12.01 8.53
C GLU A 100 -6.59 11.77 8.20
N ASP A 101 -5.96 10.80 8.86
CA ASP A 101 -4.56 10.43 8.61
C ASP A 101 -4.42 9.78 7.23
N ARG A 102 -5.37 8.94 6.84
CA ARG A 102 -5.41 8.28 5.53
C ARG A 102 -5.57 9.27 4.39
N ALA A 103 -6.34 10.36 4.57
CA ALA A 103 -6.47 11.41 3.58
C ALA A 103 -5.12 12.08 3.23
N LYS A 104 -4.20 12.14 4.20
CA LYS A 104 -2.86 12.73 4.03
C LYS A 104 -1.81 11.72 3.57
N ASN A 105 -1.87 10.51 4.10
CA ASN A 105 -0.78 9.54 4.02
C ASN A 105 -1.08 8.37 3.07
N ALA A 106 -2.23 8.37 2.39
CA ALA A 106 -2.55 7.35 1.41
C ALA A 106 -2.99 7.94 0.08
N ILE A 107 -2.78 7.18 -0.99
CA ILE A 107 -3.29 7.46 -2.32
C ILE A 107 -4.21 6.32 -2.75
N TYR A 108 -5.44 6.66 -3.17
CA TYR A 108 -6.39 5.69 -3.70
C TYR A 108 -6.22 5.58 -5.21
N LEU A 109 -5.63 4.47 -5.65
CA LEU A 109 -5.39 4.21 -7.06
C LEU A 109 -6.66 3.70 -7.75
N LYS A 110 -7.06 4.38 -8.83
CA LYS A 110 -8.15 3.98 -9.71
C LYS A 110 -7.68 3.98 -11.15
N HIS A 111 -7.99 2.91 -11.86
CA HIS A 111 -7.60 2.77 -13.27
C HIS A 111 -8.14 3.94 -14.12
N GLY A 112 -7.27 4.55 -14.91
CA GLY A 112 -7.60 5.67 -15.79
C GLY A 112 -7.68 7.04 -15.11
N GLU A 113 -7.48 7.13 -13.78
CA GLU A 113 -7.51 8.40 -13.04
C GLU A 113 -6.08 8.90 -12.73
N PRO A 114 -5.89 10.23 -12.59
CA PRO A 114 -4.63 10.79 -12.16
C PRO A 114 -4.33 10.40 -10.71
N MET A 115 -3.07 10.12 -10.41
CA MET A 115 -2.61 9.68 -9.10
C MET A 115 -2.48 10.87 -8.15
N LEU A 116 -3.61 11.36 -7.66
CA LEU A 116 -3.74 12.49 -6.73
C LEU A 116 -4.02 12.01 -5.31
N PHE A 117 -3.55 12.79 -4.31
CA PHE A 117 -3.81 12.55 -2.89
C PHE A 117 -3.73 13.85 -2.08
N GLY A 118 -3.96 13.75 -0.78
CA GLY A 118 -4.13 14.90 0.12
C GLY A 118 -5.60 15.17 0.40
N GLU A 119 -5.90 16.01 1.40
CA GLU A 119 -7.27 16.31 1.81
C GLU A 119 -8.11 16.95 0.68
N ASN A 120 -7.44 17.70 -0.20
CA ASN A 120 -8.06 18.41 -1.35
C ASN A 120 -7.44 17.99 -2.69
N ASN A 121 -6.81 16.80 -2.77
CA ASN A 121 -6.06 16.33 -3.93
C ASN A 121 -4.95 17.32 -4.37
N GLU A 122 -4.33 17.99 -3.41
CA GLU A 122 -3.31 18.98 -3.64
C GLU A 122 -1.93 18.42 -3.99
N TYR A 123 -1.74 17.11 -3.80
CA TYR A 123 -0.51 16.41 -4.17
C TYR A 123 -0.75 15.40 -5.27
N GLY A 124 0.30 15.09 -6.03
CA GLY A 124 0.26 14.08 -7.06
C GLY A 124 1.59 13.37 -7.26
N LEU A 125 1.56 12.27 -8.00
CA LEU A 125 2.75 11.52 -8.38
C LEU A 125 3.18 11.86 -9.80
N MET A 126 4.44 12.21 -9.96
CA MET A 126 5.12 12.38 -11.25
C MET A 126 6.28 11.38 -11.38
N GLN A 127 6.67 11.11 -12.61
CA GLN A 127 7.91 10.37 -12.88
C GLN A 127 9.11 11.32 -12.78
N GLU A 128 10.15 10.88 -12.07
CA GLU A 128 11.45 11.55 -12.05
C GLU A 128 12.55 10.54 -12.36
N GLY A 129 13.10 10.62 -13.56
CA GLY A 129 14.04 9.60 -14.06
C GLY A 129 13.37 8.21 -14.08
N PHE A 130 13.95 7.24 -13.38
CA PHE A 130 13.36 5.91 -13.19
C PHE A 130 12.51 5.80 -11.91
N GLY A 131 12.40 6.87 -11.14
CA GLY A 131 11.68 6.91 -9.87
C GLY A 131 10.32 7.58 -9.94
N LEU A 132 9.72 7.73 -8.77
CA LEU A 132 8.53 8.53 -8.53
C LEU A 132 8.90 9.74 -7.68
N LYS A 133 8.16 10.82 -7.85
CA LYS A 133 8.27 12.03 -7.05
C LYS A 133 6.87 12.51 -6.64
N VAL A 134 6.75 12.89 -5.40
CA VAL A 134 5.60 13.63 -4.90
C VAL A 134 5.75 15.10 -5.28
N VAL A 135 4.70 15.67 -5.86
CA VAL A 135 4.65 17.08 -6.25
C VAL A 135 3.37 17.72 -5.72
N LYS A 136 3.40 19.04 -5.55
CA LYS A 136 2.23 19.82 -5.14
C LYS A 136 1.68 20.58 -6.32
N LEU A 137 0.38 20.44 -6.57
CA LEU A 137 -0.32 21.15 -7.63
C LEU A 137 -0.28 22.66 -7.39
N GLY A 138 -0.08 23.42 -8.47
CA GLY A 138 0.05 24.87 -8.44
C GLY A 138 1.44 25.40 -8.11
N GLU A 139 2.35 24.57 -7.56
CA GLU A 139 3.75 24.95 -7.36
C GLU A 139 4.57 24.70 -8.63
N ASN A 140 5.49 25.61 -8.95
CA ASN A 140 6.36 25.53 -10.14
C ASN A 140 5.62 25.31 -11.47
N GLY A 141 4.35 25.72 -11.56
CA GLY A 141 3.53 25.54 -12.75
C GLY A 141 2.97 24.13 -12.96
N ILE A 142 3.12 23.24 -11.97
CA ILE A 142 2.61 21.87 -12.04
C ILE A 142 1.08 21.87 -11.99
N THR A 143 0.49 21.15 -12.93
CA THR A 143 -0.96 20.99 -13.09
C THR A 143 -1.34 19.50 -13.03
N GLU A 144 -2.62 19.20 -12.96
CA GLU A 144 -3.12 17.81 -12.99
C GLU A 144 -2.70 17.05 -14.27
N LYS A 145 -2.44 17.76 -15.38
CA LYS A 145 -1.99 17.15 -16.65
C LYS A 145 -0.58 16.57 -16.57
N ASP A 146 0.21 17.02 -15.60
CA ASP A 146 1.58 16.56 -15.38
C ASP A 146 1.61 15.32 -14.48
N ILE A 147 0.48 14.96 -13.86
CA ILE A 147 0.37 13.84 -12.94
C ILE A 147 0.20 12.52 -13.70
N LEU A 148 0.89 11.49 -13.23
CA LEU A 148 0.78 10.15 -13.80
C LEU A 148 -0.65 9.62 -13.70
N ILE A 149 -1.12 9.02 -14.79
CA ILE A 149 -2.41 8.31 -14.83
C ILE A 149 -2.16 6.85 -14.43
N HIS A 150 -2.97 6.34 -13.51
CA HIS A 150 -2.86 4.95 -13.08
C HIS A 150 -3.39 3.98 -14.13
N ASP A 151 -2.58 2.99 -14.51
CA ASP A 151 -2.99 1.87 -15.35
C ASP A 151 -2.81 0.54 -14.61
N ALA A 152 -3.90 0.05 -14.00
CA ALA A 152 -3.91 -1.25 -13.31
C ALA A 152 -3.75 -2.45 -14.26
N HIS A 153 -3.88 -2.26 -15.57
CA HIS A 153 -3.84 -3.34 -16.57
C HIS A 153 -2.54 -3.37 -17.38
N CYS A 154 -1.62 -2.47 -17.09
CA CYS A 154 -0.34 -2.40 -17.80
C CYS A 154 0.40 -3.75 -17.75
N MET A 155 0.92 -4.19 -18.91
CA MET A 155 1.66 -5.45 -18.99
C MET A 155 3.03 -5.35 -18.31
N ASP A 156 3.70 -4.20 -18.42
CA ASP A 156 4.89 -3.87 -17.63
C ASP A 156 4.49 -3.44 -16.23
N ASN A 157 4.90 -4.22 -15.24
CA ASN A 157 4.54 -3.98 -13.84
C ASN A 157 5.56 -3.13 -13.07
N THR A 158 6.50 -2.49 -13.75
CA THR A 158 7.56 -1.70 -13.09
C THR A 158 6.99 -0.56 -12.26
N LEU A 159 6.02 0.18 -12.83
CA LEU A 159 5.35 1.27 -12.10
C LEU A 159 4.50 0.72 -10.95
N GLN A 160 3.73 -0.33 -11.17
CA GLN A 160 2.87 -0.93 -10.14
C GLN A 160 3.71 -1.48 -8.97
N LEU A 161 4.89 -2.04 -9.23
CA LEU A 161 5.81 -2.45 -8.17
C LEU A 161 6.28 -1.25 -7.34
N LYS A 162 6.67 -0.15 -8.00
CA LYS A 162 7.06 1.08 -7.28
C LYS A 162 5.91 1.62 -6.43
N LEU A 163 4.70 1.69 -6.99
CA LEU A 163 3.50 2.12 -6.25
C LEU A 163 3.23 1.23 -5.04
N ALA A 164 3.36 -0.09 -5.18
CA ALA A 164 3.12 -1.03 -4.10
C ALA A 164 4.17 -0.93 -2.96
N LEU A 165 5.39 -0.46 -3.27
CA LEU A 165 6.49 -0.29 -2.32
C LEU A 165 6.56 1.13 -1.72
N MET A 166 5.69 2.04 -2.13
CA MET A 166 5.63 3.38 -1.54
C MET A 166 5.26 3.31 -0.05
N GLU A 167 6.03 4.01 0.77
CA GLU A 167 5.74 4.17 2.20
C GLU A 167 6.30 5.48 2.74
N GLY A 168 5.75 5.91 3.88
CA GLY A 168 6.17 7.15 4.54
C GLY A 168 7.61 7.12 5.05
N PRO A 169 8.22 8.30 5.28
CA PRO A 169 7.56 9.62 5.19
C PRO A 169 7.50 10.23 3.79
N ASP A 170 8.27 9.71 2.82
CA ASP A 170 8.48 10.35 1.51
C ASP A 170 7.32 10.14 0.53
N PHE A 171 6.57 9.05 0.69
CA PHE A 171 5.48 8.69 -0.20
C PHE A 171 4.20 8.31 0.56
N PRO A 172 3.03 8.52 -0.06
CA PRO A 172 1.78 7.97 0.45
C PRO A 172 1.73 6.44 0.27
N ILE A 173 0.98 5.76 1.14
CA ILE A 173 0.70 4.33 0.98
C ILE A 173 -0.33 4.15 -0.14
N ALA A 174 -0.01 3.34 -1.15
CA ALA A 174 -0.93 3.03 -2.24
C ALA A 174 -2.04 2.07 -1.77
N LEU A 175 -3.28 2.47 -1.95
CA LEU A 175 -4.52 1.72 -1.69
C LEU A 175 -5.33 1.58 -2.98
N GLY A 176 -6.27 0.64 -3.01
CA GLY A 176 -7.06 0.32 -4.19
C GLY A 176 -6.48 -0.83 -5.01
N VAL A 177 -6.89 -0.93 -6.28
CA VAL A 177 -6.35 -1.92 -7.22
C VAL A 177 -5.05 -1.38 -7.82
N ILE A 178 -3.92 -1.96 -7.42
CA ILE A 178 -2.59 -1.52 -7.87
C ILE A 178 -2.26 -2.15 -9.23
N ARG A 179 -2.72 -3.41 -9.45
CA ARG A 179 -2.54 -4.14 -10.71
C ARG A 179 -3.66 -5.15 -10.94
#